data_b498ca16b369d1fd089810c3a83ce234
#
_entry.id   b498ca16b369d1fd089810c3a83ce234
#
_cell.length_a   1.000
_cell.length_b   1.000
_cell.length_c   1.000
_cell.angle_alpha   90.00
_cell.angle_beta   90.00
_cell.angle_gamma   90.00
#
_symmetry.space_group_name_H-M   'P 1'
#
loop_
_entity.id
_entity.type
_entity.pdbx_description
1 polymer ?
#
loop_
_entity_poly.entity_id
_entity_poly.type
_entity_poly.pdbx_seq_one_letter_code
_entity_poly.pdbx_strand_id
1 'polypeptide(L)'
;MSSEAYVGIDVSKDLFDVKVLPNNEFQQFSNDDAGIKKLIKFLKKFDPVLIVFESTGGLEMPSVSSLIENNLPVVIINPRQVRDFAKATGRLAKTDSIDADTIARFARDIRPEVRPIKDEHAQLLSALNARRRQIVDMLVAEKNRLYTAPKPNKKSIQKHIKWLERSLEDINKDIDKTIKKSPTWRENDKILQSFRGIGPIVSASLLCDLPELGTLNRKKIATLVGVAPLNCDSGRFRGRRRINSS
;
A
#
# COMPACT_ATOMS: atom_id res chain seq x y z
N MET A 1 -19.28 18.71 -24.88
CA MET A 1 -18.86 17.50 -24.17
C MET A 1 -17.83 17.91 -23.13
N SER A 2 -18.12 17.81 -21.84
CA SER A 2 -17.12 18.07 -20.81
C SER A 2 -16.02 17.02 -20.96
N SER A 3 -14.79 17.46 -21.17
CA SER A 3 -13.63 16.56 -21.25
C SER A 3 -13.42 15.92 -19.88
N GLU A 4 -13.32 14.58 -19.82
CA GLU A 4 -13.06 13.83 -18.60
C GLU A 4 -11.78 14.34 -17.90
N ALA A 5 -11.90 14.68 -16.62
CA ALA A 5 -10.77 15.17 -15.83
C ALA A 5 -10.05 14.01 -15.12
N TYR A 6 -8.73 14.02 -15.23
CA TYR A 6 -7.82 13.06 -14.59
C TYR A 6 -6.80 13.81 -13.75
N VAL A 7 -6.61 13.36 -12.52
CA VAL A 7 -5.76 14.04 -11.55
C VAL A 7 -4.62 13.14 -11.11
N GLY A 8 -3.42 13.69 -11.11
CA GLY A 8 -2.24 13.09 -10.50
C GLY A 8 -1.80 13.89 -9.28
N ILE A 9 -1.55 13.19 -8.18
CA ILE A 9 -1.10 13.80 -6.93
C ILE A 9 0.18 13.11 -6.47
N ASP A 10 1.26 13.87 -6.43
CA ASP A 10 2.49 13.50 -5.75
C ASP A 10 2.47 14.05 -4.32
N VAL A 11 2.90 13.24 -3.35
CA VAL A 11 2.80 13.56 -1.93
C VAL A 11 4.18 13.62 -1.30
N SER A 12 4.52 14.77 -0.77
CA SER A 12 5.67 14.95 0.11
C SER A 12 5.21 15.11 1.57
N LYS A 13 6.18 15.22 2.47
CA LYS A 13 5.90 15.45 3.90
C LYS A 13 5.08 16.73 4.13
N ASP A 14 5.38 17.77 3.36
CA ASP A 14 4.85 19.11 3.62
C ASP A 14 3.84 19.58 2.57
N LEU A 15 3.84 18.99 1.36
CA LEU A 15 3.07 19.47 0.21
C LEU A 15 2.42 18.32 -0.58
N PHE A 16 1.33 18.67 -1.26
CA PHE A 16 0.74 17.93 -2.38
C PHE A 16 1.03 18.71 -3.67
N ASP A 17 1.63 18.05 -4.66
CA ASP A 17 1.77 18.52 -6.03
C ASP A 17 0.64 17.93 -6.87
N VAL A 18 -0.26 18.76 -7.35
CA VAL A 18 -1.50 18.35 -8.01
C VAL A 18 -1.52 18.79 -9.45
N LYS A 19 -1.71 17.85 -10.36
CA LYS A 19 -1.86 18.09 -11.80
C LYS A 19 -3.21 17.61 -12.27
N VAL A 20 -3.94 18.47 -13.02
CA VAL A 20 -5.25 18.16 -13.61
C VAL A 20 -5.16 18.18 -15.13
N LEU A 21 -5.60 17.10 -15.77
CA LEU A 21 -5.71 16.96 -17.22
C LEU A 21 -7.21 16.86 -17.61
N PRO A 22 -7.61 17.36 -18.80
CA PRO A 22 -6.78 17.96 -19.86
C PRO A 22 -6.48 19.44 -19.66
N ASN A 23 -7.04 20.12 -18.64
CA ASN A 23 -6.90 21.56 -18.42
C ASN A 23 -5.46 22.01 -18.22
N ASN A 24 -4.56 21.06 -17.96
CA ASN A 24 -3.15 21.28 -17.72
C ASN A 24 -2.86 22.17 -16.48
N GLU A 25 -3.82 22.25 -15.54
CA GLU A 25 -3.65 23.01 -14.31
C GLU A 25 -2.70 22.30 -13.35
N PHE A 26 -1.83 23.08 -12.72
CA PHE A 26 -0.94 22.61 -11.66
C PHE A 26 -1.10 23.51 -10.43
N GLN A 27 -1.28 22.90 -9.26
CA GLN A 27 -1.39 23.62 -7.99
C GLN A 27 -0.79 22.82 -6.84
N GLN A 28 -0.19 23.54 -5.90
CA GLN A 28 0.36 22.99 -4.68
C GLN A 28 -0.58 23.27 -3.49
N PHE A 29 -0.66 22.30 -2.57
CA PHE A 29 -1.38 22.44 -1.31
C PHE A 29 -0.51 21.94 -0.17
N SER A 30 -0.69 22.49 1.05
CA SER A 30 -0.02 21.97 2.24
C SER A 30 -0.56 20.58 2.64
N ASN A 31 0.32 19.70 3.08
CA ASN A 31 -0.07 18.38 3.59
C ASN A 31 -0.49 18.47 5.06
N ASP A 32 -1.57 19.20 5.29
CA ASP A 32 -2.23 19.38 6.58
C ASP A 32 -3.76 19.44 6.39
N ASP A 33 -4.53 19.46 7.49
CA ASP A 33 -5.99 19.49 7.45
C ASP A 33 -6.55 20.68 6.65
N ALA A 34 -5.88 21.83 6.68
CA ALA A 34 -6.30 23.04 5.97
C ALA A 34 -6.05 22.88 4.47
N GLY A 35 -4.90 22.32 4.08
CA GLY A 35 -4.56 22.04 2.70
C GLY A 35 -5.43 20.97 2.09
N ILE A 36 -5.74 19.90 2.83
CA ILE A 36 -6.67 18.84 2.39
C ILE A 36 -8.06 19.42 2.08
N LYS A 37 -8.58 20.31 2.93
CA LYS A 37 -9.87 20.98 2.65
C LYS A 37 -9.83 21.83 1.39
N LYS A 38 -8.71 22.56 1.16
CA LYS A 38 -8.53 23.36 -0.06
C LYS A 38 -8.39 22.46 -1.30
N LEU A 39 -7.67 21.36 -1.18
CA LEU A 39 -7.52 20.35 -2.24
C LEU A 39 -8.87 19.78 -2.65
N ILE A 40 -9.71 19.36 -1.70
CA ILE A 40 -11.06 18.86 -1.98
C ILE A 40 -11.90 19.90 -2.72
N LYS A 41 -11.89 21.15 -2.23
CA LYS A 41 -12.64 22.25 -2.89
C LYS A 41 -12.13 22.52 -4.31
N PHE A 42 -10.82 22.41 -4.53
CA PHE A 42 -10.20 22.56 -5.85
C PHE A 42 -10.63 21.43 -6.79
N LEU A 43 -10.50 20.18 -6.35
CA LEU A 43 -10.82 19.00 -7.16
C LEU A 43 -12.29 18.92 -7.57
N LYS A 44 -13.23 19.30 -6.67
CA LYS A 44 -14.66 19.32 -6.96
C LYS A 44 -15.06 20.24 -8.11
N LYS A 45 -14.22 21.21 -8.50
CA LYS A 45 -14.50 22.09 -9.65
C LYS A 45 -14.40 21.36 -11.00
N PHE A 46 -13.61 20.26 -11.04
CA PHE A 46 -13.32 19.53 -12.27
C PHE A 46 -14.15 18.26 -12.42
N ASP A 47 -14.87 17.84 -11.37
CA ASP A 47 -15.60 16.57 -11.34
C ASP A 47 -14.76 15.41 -11.90
N PRO A 48 -13.62 15.08 -11.26
CA PRO A 48 -12.62 14.17 -11.82
C PRO A 48 -13.15 12.75 -11.92
N VAL A 49 -12.93 12.13 -13.08
CA VAL A 49 -13.23 10.70 -13.32
C VAL A 49 -12.30 9.81 -12.50
N LEU A 50 -11.07 10.26 -12.25
CA LEU A 50 -10.07 9.50 -11.51
C LEU A 50 -9.00 10.42 -10.91
N ILE A 51 -8.69 10.15 -9.64
CA ILE A 51 -7.60 10.79 -8.89
C ILE A 51 -6.60 9.70 -8.51
N VAL A 52 -5.36 9.85 -8.91
CA VAL A 52 -4.31 8.88 -8.64
C VAL A 52 -3.25 9.48 -7.72
N PHE A 53 -2.97 8.78 -6.63
CA PHE A 53 -1.86 9.04 -5.73
C PHE A 53 -0.74 8.03 -5.94
N GLU A 54 0.51 8.48 -5.89
CA GLU A 54 1.64 7.58 -5.70
C GLU A 54 1.79 7.22 -4.23
N SER A 55 1.98 5.93 -3.91
CA SER A 55 2.17 5.49 -2.52
C SER A 55 3.51 5.99 -1.98
N THR A 56 3.48 6.70 -0.87
CA THR A 56 4.64 7.31 -0.19
C THR A 56 4.89 6.72 1.20
N GLY A 57 4.37 5.50 1.45
CA GLY A 57 4.54 4.83 2.75
C GLY A 57 3.59 5.32 3.85
N GLY A 58 2.45 5.95 3.47
CA GLY A 58 1.37 6.31 4.37
C GLY A 58 1.11 7.81 4.52
N LEU A 59 1.98 8.69 3.99
CA LEU A 59 1.77 10.15 4.02
C LEU A 59 0.52 10.57 3.24
N GLU A 60 0.14 9.79 2.25
CA GLU A 60 -1.05 9.98 1.42
C GLU A 60 -2.36 9.66 2.15
N MET A 61 -2.33 8.83 3.18
CA MET A 61 -3.54 8.23 3.78
C MET A 61 -4.55 9.24 4.35
N PRO A 62 -4.15 10.30 5.08
CA PRO A 62 -5.13 11.28 5.60
C PRO A 62 -5.89 12.00 4.48
N SER A 63 -5.20 12.40 3.41
CA SER A 63 -5.82 13.07 2.27
C SER A 63 -6.70 12.10 1.48
N VAL A 64 -6.24 10.89 1.24
CA VAL A 64 -6.99 9.84 0.54
C VAL A 64 -8.30 9.52 1.28
N SER A 65 -8.26 9.31 2.59
CA SER A 65 -9.48 9.07 3.39
C SER A 65 -10.47 10.22 3.28
N SER A 66 -9.99 11.47 3.42
CA SER A 66 -10.84 12.67 3.31
C SER A 66 -11.45 12.85 1.91
N LEU A 67 -10.70 12.52 0.84
CA LEU A 67 -11.23 12.59 -0.52
C LEU A 67 -12.35 11.57 -0.75
N ILE A 68 -12.22 10.36 -0.22
CA ILE A 68 -13.23 9.30 -0.34
C ILE A 68 -14.49 9.63 0.45
N GLU A 69 -14.36 10.15 1.67
CA GLU A 69 -15.50 10.67 2.45
C GLU A 69 -16.27 11.74 1.69
N ASN A 70 -15.59 12.43 0.75
CA ASN A 70 -16.18 13.41 -0.14
C ASN A 70 -16.64 12.83 -1.50
N ASN A 71 -16.73 11.49 -1.62
CA ASN A 71 -17.15 10.75 -2.82
C ASN A 71 -16.28 11.00 -4.06
N LEU A 72 -15.01 11.30 -3.88
CA LEU A 72 -14.08 11.47 -5.00
C LEU A 72 -13.44 10.12 -5.37
N PRO A 73 -13.28 9.80 -6.66
CA PRO A 73 -12.76 8.52 -7.15
C PRO A 73 -11.23 8.46 -7.02
N VAL A 74 -10.72 7.89 -5.93
CA VAL A 74 -9.30 7.85 -5.60
C VAL A 74 -8.71 6.46 -5.76
N VAL A 75 -7.50 6.40 -6.32
CA VAL A 75 -6.67 5.17 -6.40
C VAL A 75 -5.26 5.48 -5.92
N ILE A 76 -4.71 4.59 -5.11
CA ILE A 76 -3.30 4.60 -4.73
C ILE A 76 -2.56 3.57 -5.59
N ILE A 77 -1.47 3.99 -6.22
CA ILE A 77 -0.66 3.13 -7.10
C ILE A 77 0.76 2.95 -6.57
N ASN A 78 1.37 1.82 -6.96
CA ASN A 78 2.76 1.56 -6.62
C ASN A 78 3.69 2.48 -7.42
N PRO A 79 4.70 3.11 -6.80
CA PRO A 79 5.70 3.95 -7.46
C PRO A 79 6.41 3.29 -8.65
N ARG A 80 6.55 1.96 -8.62
CA ARG A 80 7.13 1.21 -9.73
C ARG A 80 6.30 1.33 -11.00
N GLN A 81 4.97 1.29 -10.89
CA GLN A 81 4.08 1.40 -12.06
C GLN A 81 4.21 2.76 -12.74
N VAL A 82 4.28 3.86 -11.96
CA VAL A 82 4.50 5.21 -12.50
C VAL A 82 5.86 5.31 -13.16
N ARG A 83 6.91 4.80 -12.52
CA ARG A 83 8.27 4.81 -13.08
C ARG A 83 8.37 3.99 -14.37
N ASP A 84 7.74 2.83 -14.43
CA ASP A 84 7.76 2.01 -15.65
C ASP A 84 6.95 2.66 -16.78
N PHE A 85 5.84 3.32 -16.46
CA PHE A 85 5.07 4.13 -17.41
C PHE A 85 5.89 5.34 -17.90
N ALA A 86 6.59 6.07 -17.01
CA ALA A 86 7.46 7.18 -17.36
C ALA A 86 8.56 6.74 -18.35
N LYS A 87 9.20 5.59 -18.08
CA LYS A 87 10.20 5.00 -18.99
C LYS A 87 9.60 4.65 -20.35
N ALA A 88 8.44 3.98 -20.36
CA ALA A 88 7.75 3.57 -21.60
C ALA A 88 7.33 4.78 -22.46
N THR A 89 7.04 5.92 -21.83
CA THR A 89 6.65 7.17 -22.50
C THR A 89 7.82 8.12 -22.76
N GLY A 90 9.08 7.70 -22.50
CA GLY A 90 10.29 8.47 -22.75
C GLY A 90 10.52 9.64 -21.80
N ARG A 91 9.84 9.68 -20.65
CA ARG A 91 9.93 10.74 -19.64
C ARG A 91 10.93 10.37 -18.55
N LEU A 92 12.17 10.79 -18.72
CA LEU A 92 13.28 10.45 -17.82
C LEU A 92 13.67 11.59 -16.86
N ALA A 93 13.17 12.81 -17.09
CA ALA A 93 13.46 13.95 -16.21
C ALA A 93 12.64 13.89 -14.93
N LYS A 94 13.27 14.20 -13.80
CA LYS A 94 12.66 14.11 -12.48
C LYS A 94 12.59 15.51 -11.85
N THR A 95 11.37 16.05 -11.73
CA THR A 95 11.03 17.22 -10.90
C THR A 95 9.62 17.00 -10.36
N ASP A 96 9.27 17.59 -9.22
CA ASP A 96 7.98 17.38 -8.55
C ASP A 96 6.77 17.67 -9.46
N SER A 97 6.84 18.72 -10.31
CA SER A 97 5.81 19.01 -11.29
C SER A 97 5.72 18.00 -12.44
N ILE A 98 6.85 17.37 -12.81
CA ILE A 98 6.90 16.31 -13.82
C ILE A 98 6.35 15.01 -13.22
N ASP A 99 6.58 14.76 -11.94
CA ASP A 99 6.10 13.57 -11.25
C ASP A 99 4.56 13.63 -11.15
N ALA A 100 3.94 14.74 -10.72
CA ALA A 100 2.49 14.93 -10.72
C ALA A 100 1.87 14.85 -12.14
N ASP A 101 2.52 15.41 -13.17
CA ASP A 101 2.07 15.31 -14.57
C ASP A 101 2.15 13.86 -15.07
N THR A 102 3.17 13.12 -14.70
CA THR A 102 3.32 11.70 -15.05
C THR A 102 2.23 10.86 -14.41
N ILE A 103 1.90 11.11 -13.14
CA ILE A 103 0.81 10.44 -12.43
C ILE A 103 -0.55 10.78 -13.09
N ALA A 104 -0.79 12.05 -13.46
CA ALA A 104 -2.04 12.44 -14.13
C ALA A 104 -2.21 11.78 -15.50
N ARG A 105 -1.12 11.65 -16.26
CA ARG A 105 -1.13 10.91 -17.54
C ARG A 105 -1.34 9.41 -17.33
N PHE A 106 -0.69 8.84 -16.32
CA PHE A 106 -0.95 7.45 -15.94
C PHE A 106 -2.43 7.24 -15.62
N ALA A 107 -3.05 8.15 -14.85
CA ALA A 107 -4.48 8.10 -14.55
C ALA A 107 -5.34 8.10 -15.83
N ARG A 108 -5.01 8.94 -16.80
CA ARG A 108 -5.76 9.08 -18.06
C ARG A 108 -5.57 7.87 -19.00
N ASP A 109 -4.34 7.41 -19.16
CA ASP A 109 -3.96 6.46 -20.22
C ASP A 109 -4.13 4.99 -19.77
N ILE A 110 -3.89 4.70 -18.47
CA ILE A 110 -4.00 3.35 -17.90
C ILE A 110 -5.36 3.11 -17.25
N ARG A 111 -5.99 4.16 -16.67
CA ARG A 111 -7.30 4.11 -16.01
C ARG A 111 -7.37 2.98 -14.96
N PRO A 112 -6.52 2.99 -13.94
CA PRO A 112 -6.58 1.95 -12.93
C PRO A 112 -7.94 1.91 -12.26
N GLU A 113 -8.45 0.70 -12.00
CA GLU A 113 -9.75 0.52 -11.35
C GLU A 113 -9.76 1.10 -9.94
N VAL A 114 -10.82 1.87 -9.64
CA VAL A 114 -11.08 2.37 -8.28
C VAL A 114 -11.44 1.17 -7.42
N ARG A 115 -10.52 0.78 -6.54
CA ARG A 115 -10.79 -0.28 -5.56
C ARG A 115 -11.39 0.33 -4.30
N PRO A 116 -12.37 -0.34 -3.66
CA PRO A 116 -12.83 0.10 -2.37
C PRO A 116 -11.65 0.16 -1.40
N ILE A 117 -11.46 1.34 -0.81
CA ILE A 117 -10.39 1.47 0.20
C ILE A 117 -10.78 0.65 1.42
N LYS A 118 -9.75 0.04 2.01
CA LYS A 118 -9.87 -0.72 3.25
C LYS A 118 -10.65 0.13 4.25
N ASP A 119 -11.68 -0.43 4.86
CA ASP A 119 -12.40 0.22 5.93
C ASP A 119 -11.45 0.54 7.12
N GLU A 120 -11.89 1.33 8.07
CA GLU A 120 -11.08 1.77 9.21
C GLU A 120 -10.49 0.56 9.98
N HIS A 121 -11.23 -0.52 10.10
CA HIS A 121 -10.77 -1.75 10.74
C HIS A 121 -9.65 -2.43 9.92
N ALA A 122 -9.76 -2.46 8.60
CA ALA A 122 -8.74 -3.02 7.73
C ALA A 122 -7.47 -2.15 7.69
N GLN A 123 -7.62 -0.82 7.77
CA GLN A 123 -6.50 0.09 7.91
C GLN A 123 -5.77 -0.12 9.24
N LEU A 124 -6.51 -0.24 10.36
CA LEU A 124 -5.94 -0.53 11.67
C LEU A 124 -5.20 -1.86 11.68
N LEU A 125 -5.79 -2.93 11.12
CA LEU A 125 -5.13 -4.24 11.03
C LEU A 125 -3.85 -4.17 10.19
N SER A 126 -3.87 -3.43 9.08
CA SER A 126 -2.69 -3.16 8.24
C SER A 126 -1.57 -2.49 9.04
N ALA A 127 -1.91 -1.44 9.81
CA ALA A 127 -0.95 -0.71 10.62
C ALA A 127 -0.35 -1.59 11.74
N LEU A 128 -1.17 -2.39 12.41
CA LEU A 128 -0.72 -3.35 13.43
C LEU A 128 0.20 -4.42 12.83
N ASN A 129 -0.13 -4.99 11.66
CA ASN A 129 0.73 -5.95 10.97
C ASN A 129 2.06 -5.33 10.53
N ALA A 130 2.05 -4.11 10.02
CA ALA A 130 3.28 -3.38 9.67
C ALA A 130 4.15 -3.15 10.91
N ARG A 131 3.56 -2.71 12.02
CA ARG A 131 4.29 -2.51 13.28
C ARG A 131 4.85 -3.81 13.84
N ARG A 132 4.07 -4.89 13.75
CA ARG A 132 4.54 -6.22 14.15
C ARG A 132 5.78 -6.64 13.37
N ARG A 133 5.80 -6.47 12.04
CA ARG A 133 6.98 -6.75 11.19
C ARG A 133 8.20 -5.96 11.65
N GLN A 134 8.04 -4.65 11.90
CA GLN A 134 9.13 -3.80 12.39
C GLN A 134 9.72 -4.30 13.72
N ILE A 135 8.87 -4.72 14.67
CA ILE A 135 9.33 -5.26 15.96
C ILE A 135 10.07 -6.58 15.77
N VAL A 136 9.59 -7.47 14.89
CA VAL A 136 10.29 -8.73 14.57
C VAL A 136 11.66 -8.45 13.97
N ASP A 137 11.76 -7.51 13.04
CA ASP A 137 13.04 -7.14 12.42
C ASP A 137 14.03 -6.57 13.46
N MET A 138 13.56 -5.69 14.35
CA MET A 138 14.36 -5.19 15.45
C MET A 138 14.80 -6.31 16.40
N LEU A 139 13.92 -7.25 16.72
CA LEU A 139 14.21 -8.37 17.60
C LEU A 139 15.29 -9.31 16.98
N VAL A 140 15.17 -9.59 15.69
CA VAL A 140 16.18 -10.37 14.95
C VAL A 140 17.54 -9.64 14.97
N ALA A 141 17.55 -8.34 14.70
CA ALA A 141 18.76 -7.52 14.73
C ALA A 141 19.42 -7.53 16.11
N GLU A 142 18.64 -7.37 17.20
CA GLU A 142 19.17 -7.41 18.57
C GLU A 142 19.68 -8.80 18.97
N LYS A 143 19.00 -9.88 18.58
CA LYS A 143 19.47 -11.25 18.83
C LYS A 143 20.81 -11.51 18.12
N ASN A 144 20.96 -11.04 16.89
CA ASN A 144 22.23 -11.13 16.16
C ASN A 144 23.35 -10.31 16.83
N ARG A 145 23.03 -9.09 17.31
CA ARG A 145 23.98 -8.26 18.07
C ARG A 145 24.42 -8.94 19.37
N LEU A 146 23.50 -9.58 20.09
CA LEU A 146 23.78 -10.25 21.34
C LEU A 146 24.82 -11.37 21.16
N TYR A 147 24.78 -12.06 20.02
CA TYR A 147 25.72 -13.15 19.71
C TYR A 147 27.18 -12.64 19.66
N THR A 148 27.41 -11.48 19.05
CA THR A 148 28.76 -10.90 18.86
C THR A 148 29.16 -9.87 19.91
N ALA A 149 28.23 -9.47 20.81
CA ALA A 149 28.44 -8.36 21.73
C ALA A 149 29.51 -8.65 22.80
N PRO A 150 30.36 -7.67 23.14
CA PRO A 150 31.23 -7.72 24.29
C PRO A 150 30.45 -7.91 25.60
N LYS A 151 31.06 -8.56 26.60
CA LYS A 151 30.43 -8.85 27.91
C LYS A 151 29.70 -7.63 28.54
N PRO A 152 30.31 -6.43 28.60
CA PRO A 152 29.63 -5.25 29.21
C PRO A 152 28.29 -4.89 28.56
N ASN A 153 28.17 -5.09 27.24
CA ASN A 153 26.99 -4.67 26.47
C ASN A 153 25.84 -5.71 26.48
N LYS A 154 26.17 -6.99 26.79
CA LYS A 154 25.17 -8.08 26.72
C LYS A 154 23.94 -7.82 27.58
N LYS A 155 24.13 -7.30 28.81
CA LYS A 155 23.03 -7.02 29.74
C LYS A 155 22.05 -5.97 29.20
N SER A 156 22.53 -4.92 28.54
CA SER A 156 21.72 -3.88 27.92
C SER A 156 20.91 -4.44 26.74
N ILE A 157 21.57 -5.18 25.84
CA ILE A 157 20.93 -5.82 24.70
C ILE A 157 19.84 -6.81 25.14
N GLN A 158 20.12 -7.63 26.16
CA GLN A 158 19.13 -8.56 26.72
C GLN A 158 17.89 -7.85 27.29
N LYS A 159 18.07 -6.69 27.94
CA LYS A 159 16.94 -5.89 28.41
C LYS A 159 16.08 -5.39 27.25
N HIS A 160 16.71 -4.93 26.16
CA HIS A 160 16.00 -4.47 24.96
C HIS A 160 15.27 -5.62 24.27
N ILE A 161 15.88 -6.80 24.15
CA ILE A 161 15.23 -8.00 23.62
C ILE A 161 13.96 -8.33 24.42
N LYS A 162 14.03 -8.36 25.74
CA LYS A 162 12.86 -8.61 26.59
C LYS A 162 11.76 -7.59 26.41
N TRP A 163 12.11 -6.33 26.22
CA TRP A 163 11.12 -5.27 25.93
C TRP A 163 10.45 -5.47 24.55
N LEU A 164 11.24 -5.80 23.52
CA LEU A 164 10.71 -6.09 22.19
C LEU A 164 9.81 -7.33 22.19
N GLU A 165 10.17 -8.37 22.93
CA GLU A 165 9.34 -9.58 23.06
C GLU A 165 7.97 -9.28 23.72
N ARG A 166 7.93 -8.48 24.78
CA ARG A 166 6.67 -8.01 25.38
C ARG A 166 5.85 -7.15 24.41
N SER A 167 6.50 -6.21 23.72
CA SER A 167 5.84 -5.36 22.72
C SER A 167 5.24 -6.19 21.58
N LEU A 168 5.91 -7.29 21.19
CA LEU A 168 5.40 -8.22 20.18
C LEU A 168 4.16 -8.97 20.67
N GLU A 169 4.15 -9.42 21.92
CA GLU A 169 2.97 -10.05 22.54
C GLU A 169 1.77 -9.11 22.59
N ASP A 170 1.99 -7.86 22.95
CA ASP A 170 0.90 -6.87 23.06
C ASP A 170 0.31 -6.55 21.67
N ILE A 171 1.13 -6.37 20.66
CA ILE A 171 0.66 -6.20 19.28
C ILE A 171 -0.11 -7.44 18.77
N ASN A 172 0.36 -8.64 19.08
CA ASN A 172 -0.37 -9.86 18.71
C ASN A 172 -1.76 -9.90 19.35
N LYS A 173 -1.89 -9.48 20.63
CA LYS A 173 -3.20 -9.35 21.30
C LYS A 173 -4.10 -8.32 20.63
N ASP A 174 -3.53 -7.18 20.19
CA ASP A 174 -4.32 -6.13 19.55
C ASP A 174 -4.78 -6.53 18.14
N ILE A 175 -3.96 -7.28 17.39
CA ILE A 175 -4.34 -7.91 16.12
C ILE A 175 -5.52 -8.87 16.35
N ASP A 176 -5.41 -9.77 17.33
CA ASP A 176 -6.48 -10.73 17.66
C ASP A 176 -7.78 -10.03 18.05
N LYS A 177 -7.72 -9.00 18.91
CA LYS A 177 -8.88 -8.17 19.26
C LYS A 177 -9.51 -7.50 18.05
N THR A 178 -8.70 -6.98 17.12
CA THR A 178 -9.17 -6.28 15.93
C THR A 178 -9.92 -7.26 15.01
N ILE A 179 -9.38 -8.45 14.78
CA ILE A 179 -10.04 -9.50 14.00
C ILE A 179 -11.37 -9.93 14.66
N LYS A 180 -11.39 -10.11 15.96
CA LYS A 180 -12.59 -10.53 16.71
C LYS A 180 -13.73 -9.51 16.70
N LYS A 181 -13.45 -8.23 16.48
CA LYS A 181 -14.47 -7.17 16.38
C LYS A 181 -15.32 -7.27 15.12
N SER A 182 -14.78 -7.78 14.02
CA SER A 182 -15.52 -7.98 12.77
C SER A 182 -16.07 -9.41 12.68
N PRO A 183 -17.41 -9.61 12.60
CA PRO A 183 -17.99 -10.95 12.42
C PRO A 183 -17.42 -11.68 11.20
N THR A 184 -17.34 -11.00 10.06
CA THR A 184 -16.82 -11.56 8.81
C THR A 184 -15.36 -12.00 8.95
N TRP A 185 -14.51 -11.19 9.57
CA TRP A 185 -13.11 -11.54 9.76
C TRP A 185 -12.94 -12.69 10.74
N ARG A 186 -13.75 -12.75 11.78
CA ARG A 186 -13.73 -13.86 12.74
C ARG A 186 -14.10 -15.19 12.09
N GLU A 187 -15.04 -15.21 11.16
CA GLU A 187 -15.40 -16.41 10.41
C GLU A 187 -14.28 -16.80 9.43
N ASN A 188 -13.78 -15.86 8.67
CA ASN A 188 -12.67 -16.09 7.75
C ASN A 188 -11.39 -16.54 8.48
N ASP A 189 -11.09 -15.97 9.64
CA ASP A 189 -9.97 -16.39 10.49
C ASP A 189 -10.09 -17.83 10.94
N LYS A 190 -11.28 -18.27 11.38
CA LYS A 190 -11.55 -19.67 11.72
C LYS A 190 -11.32 -20.61 10.53
N ILE A 191 -11.82 -20.23 9.35
CA ILE A 191 -11.63 -21.00 8.12
C ILE A 191 -10.13 -21.10 7.80
N LEU A 192 -9.40 -19.99 7.80
CA LEU A 192 -7.98 -19.98 7.51
C LEU A 192 -7.17 -20.82 8.49
N GLN A 193 -7.42 -20.67 9.79
CA GLN A 193 -6.73 -21.45 10.82
C GLN A 193 -7.09 -22.94 10.83
N SER A 194 -8.18 -23.36 10.17
CA SER A 194 -8.49 -24.78 9.99
C SER A 194 -7.51 -25.51 9.06
N PHE A 195 -6.77 -24.78 8.22
CA PHE A 195 -5.76 -25.37 7.35
C PHE A 195 -4.45 -25.60 8.11
N ARG A 196 -3.89 -26.78 7.96
CA ARG A 196 -2.61 -27.14 8.58
C ARG A 196 -1.51 -26.18 8.11
N GLY A 197 -0.81 -25.54 9.04
CA GLY A 197 0.28 -24.59 8.78
C GLY A 197 -0.15 -23.12 8.75
N ILE A 198 -1.45 -22.82 8.81
CA ILE A 198 -1.93 -21.45 8.96
C ILE A 198 -2.21 -21.18 10.44
N GLY A 199 -1.31 -20.48 11.09
CA GLY A 199 -1.49 -19.99 12.45
C GLY A 199 -2.11 -18.57 12.48
N PRO A 200 -2.40 -18.03 13.68
CA PRO A 200 -3.06 -16.71 13.84
C PRO A 200 -2.36 -15.58 13.08
N ILE A 201 -1.03 -15.60 13.03
CA ILE A 201 -0.23 -14.56 12.37
C ILE A 201 -0.39 -14.60 10.85
N VAL A 202 -0.32 -15.82 10.28
CA VAL A 202 -0.48 -16.00 8.83
C VAL A 202 -1.93 -15.67 8.43
N SER A 203 -2.90 -16.09 9.23
CA SER A 203 -4.32 -15.76 9.02
C SER A 203 -4.54 -14.24 9.03
N ALA A 204 -4.03 -13.52 10.04
CA ALA A 204 -4.11 -12.06 10.11
C ALA A 204 -3.49 -11.37 8.90
N SER A 205 -2.32 -11.85 8.43
CA SER A 205 -1.67 -11.31 7.24
C SER A 205 -2.51 -11.55 5.98
N LEU A 206 -3.09 -12.75 5.81
CA LEU A 206 -3.95 -13.06 4.67
C LEU A 206 -5.22 -12.21 4.66
N LEU A 207 -5.87 -12.03 5.81
CA LEU A 207 -7.05 -11.19 5.94
C LEU A 207 -6.76 -9.72 5.59
N CYS A 208 -5.56 -9.25 5.92
CA CYS A 208 -5.15 -7.88 5.70
C CYS A 208 -4.65 -7.61 4.29
N ASP A 209 -3.75 -8.47 3.80
CA ASP A 209 -2.97 -8.21 2.60
C ASP A 209 -3.57 -8.86 1.34
N LEU A 210 -4.52 -9.79 1.51
CA LEU A 210 -5.17 -10.54 0.42
C LEU A 210 -6.70 -10.62 0.61
N PRO A 211 -7.43 -9.49 0.64
CA PRO A 211 -8.87 -9.47 0.83
C PRO A 211 -9.65 -10.19 -0.28
N GLU A 212 -9.03 -10.40 -1.44
CA GLU A 212 -9.59 -11.12 -2.58
C GLU A 212 -9.60 -12.66 -2.39
N LEU A 213 -9.00 -13.16 -1.30
CA LEU A 213 -8.97 -14.59 -1.00
C LEU A 213 -10.40 -15.11 -0.76
N GLY A 214 -10.78 -16.12 -1.53
CA GLY A 214 -12.15 -16.66 -1.54
C GLY A 214 -13.06 -16.04 -2.60
N THR A 215 -12.74 -14.88 -3.17
CA THR A 215 -13.49 -14.26 -4.26
C THR A 215 -12.89 -14.53 -5.64
N LEU A 216 -11.57 -14.62 -5.71
CA LEU A 216 -10.84 -14.93 -6.94
C LEU A 216 -10.49 -16.42 -7.03
N ASN A 217 -10.41 -16.92 -8.26
CA ASN A 217 -9.97 -18.29 -8.50
C ASN A 217 -8.46 -18.47 -8.23
N ARG A 218 -8.02 -19.73 -8.07
CA ARG A 218 -6.62 -20.07 -7.74
C ARG A 218 -5.59 -19.44 -8.68
N LYS A 219 -5.86 -19.36 -9.98
CA LYS A 219 -4.91 -18.81 -10.95
C LYS A 219 -4.75 -17.30 -10.76
N LYS A 220 -5.86 -16.58 -10.59
CA LYS A 220 -5.86 -15.13 -10.36
C LYS A 220 -5.17 -14.77 -9.04
N ILE A 221 -5.43 -15.53 -7.96
CA ILE A 221 -4.74 -15.33 -6.67
C ILE A 221 -3.22 -15.57 -6.82
N ALA A 222 -2.80 -16.66 -7.49
CA ALA A 222 -1.38 -16.93 -7.72
C ALA A 222 -0.69 -15.82 -8.51
N THR A 223 -1.39 -15.23 -9.49
CA THR A 223 -0.88 -14.07 -10.24
C THR A 223 -0.81 -12.82 -9.35
N LEU A 224 -1.84 -12.56 -8.56
CA LEU A 224 -1.92 -11.39 -7.69
C LEU A 224 -0.78 -11.36 -6.66
N VAL A 225 -0.47 -12.51 -6.05
CA VAL A 225 0.63 -12.63 -5.07
C VAL A 225 2.01 -12.85 -5.72
N GLY A 226 2.09 -12.84 -7.05
CA GLY A 226 3.36 -12.93 -7.77
C GLY A 226 4.01 -14.33 -7.80
N VAL A 227 3.28 -15.39 -7.43
CA VAL A 227 3.81 -16.78 -7.45
C VAL A 227 3.39 -17.55 -8.71
N ALA A 228 2.61 -16.95 -9.58
CA ALA A 228 2.28 -17.57 -10.87
C ALA A 228 3.48 -17.54 -11.82
N PRO A 229 3.82 -18.65 -12.46
CA PRO A 229 4.88 -18.65 -13.46
C PRO A 229 4.43 -17.89 -14.70
N LEU A 230 5.20 -16.89 -15.10
CA LEU A 230 5.00 -16.13 -16.33
C LEU A 230 5.49 -16.93 -17.55
N ASN A 231 4.70 -16.95 -18.60
CA ASN A 231 5.10 -17.51 -19.88
C ASN A 231 6.09 -16.57 -20.57
N CYS A 232 7.17 -17.14 -21.09
CA CYS A 232 8.16 -16.42 -21.88
C CYS A 232 8.27 -17.12 -23.26
N ASP A 233 7.14 -17.23 -23.96
CA ASP A 233 7.04 -17.93 -25.23
C ASP A 233 7.04 -16.90 -26.37
N SER A 234 7.77 -17.17 -27.45
CA SER A 234 7.86 -16.30 -28.61
C SER A 234 7.94 -17.16 -29.88
N GLY A 235 6.90 -17.15 -30.69
CA GLY A 235 6.80 -17.98 -31.88
C GLY A 235 6.92 -19.49 -31.58
N ARG A 236 7.96 -20.15 -32.14
CA ARG A 236 8.28 -21.56 -31.87
C ARG A 236 9.13 -21.75 -30.58
N PHE A 237 9.66 -20.70 -30.01
CA PHE A 237 10.47 -20.75 -28.80
C PHE A 237 9.57 -20.83 -27.57
N ARG A 238 9.78 -21.87 -26.75
CA ARG A 238 9.16 -21.98 -25.40
C ARG A 238 10.22 -21.73 -24.34
N GLY A 239 10.17 -20.54 -23.74
CA GLY A 239 11.08 -20.13 -22.71
C GLY A 239 10.81 -20.81 -21.37
N ARG A 240 11.85 -20.80 -20.50
CA ARG A 240 11.71 -21.28 -19.11
C ARG A 240 10.77 -20.35 -18.34
N ARG A 241 9.71 -20.92 -17.79
CA ARG A 241 8.77 -20.18 -16.94
C ARG A 241 9.46 -19.76 -15.64
N ARG A 242 9.31 -18.50 -15.27
CA ARG A 242 9.88 -17.92 -14.05
C ARG A 242 8.80 -17.22 -13.26
N ILE A 243 8.89 -17.29 -11.92
CA ILE A 243 8.11 -16.44 -11.04
C ILE A 243 8.71 -15.04 -11.12
N ASN A 244 7.87 -14.02 -11.27
CA ASN A 244 8.33 -12.64 -11.22
C ASN A 244 8.57 -12.27 -9.75
N SER A 245 9.81 -12.45 -9.28
CA SER A 245 10.23 -11.91 -7.99
C SER A 245 10.39 -10.40 -8.16
N SER A 246 9.34 -9.66 -7.79
CA SER A 246 9.38 -8.20 -7.65
C SER A 246 10.21 -7.78 -6.44
#